data_934523217746facb0a5f1a057016e1d4
#
_entry.id   934523217746facb0a5f1a057016e1d4
#
_cell.length_a   1.000
_cell.length_b   1.000
_cell.length_c   1.000
_cell.angle_alpha   90.00
_cell.angle_beta   90.00
_cell.angle_gamma   90.00
#
_symmetry.space_group_name_H-M   'P 1'
#
loop_
_entity.id
_entity.type
_entity.pdbx_description
1 polymer ?
#
loop_
_entity_poly.entity_id
_entity_poly.type
_entity_poly.pdbx_seq_one_letter_code
_entity_poly.pdbx_strand_id
1 'polypeptide(L)'
;MANSIKEQQDILSKLNIQALNPMQEEAVSVINDTINTILLSPTGTGKTLAFLLSVIKILDPECNDIQALILVPSRELAIQIEQVARSMGSGFKVNAVYGGRSMSKDKIEIKHVPSILIGTPGRIADHFSNDRFSKKNIKTLILDEFDKSLEIGFEMEMREIIGQLPHINKRVLTSATHNAEIPGFVRLNNPTIVNYLSEKTISKLEIK
;
A
#
# COMPACT_ATOMS: atom_id res chain seq x y z
N MET A 1 10.90 9.43 23.64
CA MET A 1 9.61 10.16 23.52
C MET A 1 8.73 9.31 22.64
N ALA A 2 7.59 8.87 23.13
CA ALA A 2 6.63 8.09 22.35
C ALA A 2 6.18 8.93 21.16
N ASN A 3 6.26 8.37 19.93
CA ASN A 3 5.70 8.97 18.75
C ASN A 3 4.18 9.06 18.92
N SER A 4 3.66 10.25 19.22
CA SER A 4 2.21 10.43 19.30
C SER A 4 1.59 10.23 17.92
N ILE A 5 0.70 9.27 17.81
CA ILE A 5 -0.14 9.08 16.61
C ILE A 5 -1.01 10.32 16.50
N LYS A 6 -0.93 11.00 15.35
CA LYS A 6 -1.74 12.20 15.12
C LYS A 6 -3.15 11.82 14.72
N GLU A 7 -4.11 12.57 15.24
CA GLU A 7 -5.49 12.42 14.83
C GLU A 7 -5.66 12.68 13.33
N GLN A 8 -6.65 12.05 12.70
CA GLN A 8 -6.93 12.20 11.26
C GLN A 8 -7.07 13.66 10.84
N GLN A 9 -7.69 14.48 11.69
CA GLN A 9 -7.92 15.91 11.44
C GLN A 9 -6.61 16.70 11.32
N ASP A 10 -5.62 16.38 12.15
CA ASP A 10 -4.29 17.02 12.10
C ASP A 10 -3.57 16.65 10.80
N ILE A 11 -3.72 15.42 10.34
CA ILE A 11 -3.15 14.95 9.07
C ILE A 11 -3.78 15.69 7.90
N LEU A 12 -5.12 15.76 7.85
CA LEU A 12 -5.85 16.48 6.80
C LEU A 12 -5.48 17.96 6.75
N SER A 13 -5.37 18.59 7.90
CA SER A 13 -4.95 20.00 8.00
C SER A 13 -3.57 20.24 7.42
N LYS A 14 -2.61 19.36 7.66
CA LYS A 14 -1.25 19.45 7.09
C LYS A 14 -1.21 19.29 5.59
N LEU A 15 -2.15 18.52 5.04
CA LEU A 15 -2.29 18.31 3.61
C LEU A 15 -3.15 19.41 2.94
N ASN A 16 -3.63 20.41 3.68
CA ASN A 16 -4.60 21.42 3.25
C ASN A 16 -5.90 20.79 2.68
N ILE A 17 -6.33 19.68 3.25
CA ILE A 17 -7.56 18.98 2.90
C ILE A 17 -8.61 19.31 3.96
N GLN A 18 -9.74 19.88 3.55
CA GLN A 18 -10.82 20.25 4.46
C GLN A 18 -11.64 19.03 4.90
N ALA A 19 -11.94 18.14 3.97
CA ALA A 19 -12.72 16.92 4.21
C ALA A 19 -12.33 15.84 3.22
N LEU A 20 -12.51 14.57 3.62
CA LEU A 20 -12.43 13.44 2.71
C LEU A 20 -13.61 13.48 1.73
N ASN A 21 -13.39 12.96 0.52
CA ASN A 21 -14.49 12.73 -0.42
C ASN A 21 -15.22 11.41 -0.06
N PRO A 22 -16.45 11.18 -0.60
CA PRO A 22 -17.26 9.99 -0.25
C PRO A 22 -16.53 8.65 -0.42
N MET A 23 -15.74 8.51 -1.50
CA MET A 23 -14.94 7.30 -1.72
C MET A 23 -13.87 7.10 -0.64
N GLN A 24 -13.21 8.18 -0.23
CA GLN A 24 -12.18 8.13 0.80
C GLN A 24 -12.78 7.81 2.18
N GLU A 25 -13.92 8.41 2.52
CA GLU A 25 -14.62 8.12 3.79
C GLU A 25 -15.03 6.66 3.88
N GLU A 26 -15.67 6.13 2.84
CA GLU A 26 -16.08 4.73 2.78
C GLU A 26 -14.87 3.80 2.81
N ALA A 27 -13.84 4.09 2.00
CA ALA A 27 -12.63 3.28 1.96
C ALA A 27 -11.91 3.24 3.32
N VAL A 28 -11.76 4.37 4.00
CA VAL A 28 -11.15 4.43 5.34
C VAL A 28 -11.96 3.61 6.34
N SER A 29 -13.29 3.71 6.34
CA SER A 29 -14.15 2.92 7.22
C SER A 29 -13.99 1.43 6.94
N VAL A 30 -14.17 1.01 5.68
CA VAL A 30 -14.11 -0.42 5.30
C VAL A 30 -12.72 -1.01 5.57
N ILE A 31 -11.63 -0.31 5.22
CA ILE A 31 -10.28 -0.81 5.46
C ILE A 31 -10.02 -0.98 6.97
N ASN A 32 -10.50 -0.08 7.81
CA ASN A 32 -10.33 -0.20 9.25
C ASN A 32 -11.07 -1.43 9.82
N ASP A 33 -12.27 -1.70 9.33
CA ASP A 33 -13.19 -2.68 9.91
C ASP A 33 -13.01 -4.10 9.32
N THR A 34 -12.29 -4.24 8.20
CA THR A 34 -12.15 -5.53 7.50
C THR A 34 -10.70 -6.01 7.41
N ILE A 35 -10.53 -7.32 7.22
CA ILE A 35 -9.23 -7.96 7.01
C ILE A 35 -8.77 -7.81 5.56
N ASN A 36 -9.69 -8.00 4.62
CA ASN A 36 -9.43 -7.97 3.19
C ASN A 36 -10.35 -6.95 2.51
N THR A 37 -9.76 -5.98 1.84
CA THR A 37 -10.50 -4.93 1.11
C THR A 37 -10.03 -4.86 -0.34
N ILE A 38 -10.96 -4.72 -1.26
CA ILE A 38 -10.70 -4.35 -2.65
C ILE A 38 -11.29 -2.95 -2.88
N LEU A 39 -10.46 -2.01 -3.28
CA LEU A 39 -10.85 -0.64 -3.59
C LEU A 39 -10.76 -0.40 -5.09
N LEU A 40 -11.91 -0.35 -5.75
CA LEU A 40 -12.05 -0.10 -7.17
C LEU A 40 -12.43 1.37 -7.40
N SER A 41 -11.55 2.14 -7.99
CA SER A 41 -11.80 3.55 -8.26
C SER A 41 -10.83 4.07 -9.33
N PRO A 42 -11.22 5.03 -10.19
CA PRO A 42 -10.34 5.61 -11.18
C PRO A 42 -9.03 6.16 -10.58
N THR A 43 -8.00 6.33 -11.42
CA THR A 43 -6.78 7.04 -11.01
C THR A 43 -7.09 8.48 -10.64
N GLY A 44 -6.36 9.05 -9.68
CA GLY A 44 -6.53 10.44 -9.25
C GLY A 44 -7.67 10.69 -8.25
N THR A 45 -8.43 9.70 -7.83
CA THR A 45 -9.52 9.84 -6.85
C THR A 45 -9.06 9.97 -5.40
N GLY A 46 -7.76 9.78 -5.14
CA GLY A 46 -7.19 9.88 -3.80
C GLY A 46 -7.21 8.57 -2.99
N LYS A 47 -7.22 7.40 -3.65
CA LYS A 47 -7.08 6.08 -3.01
C LYS A 47 -5.91 6.02 -2.04
N THR A 48 -4.78 6.61 -2.43
CA THR A 48 -3.54 6.66 -1.64
C THR A 48 -3.75 7.27 -0.27
N LEU A 49 -4.46 8.38 -0.19
CA LEU A 49 -4.76 9.01 1.10
C LEU A 49 -5.63 8.10 1.97
N ALA A 50 -6.64 7.46 1.40
CA ALA A 50 -7.55 6.59 2.13
C ALA A 50 -6.82 5.41 2.78
N PHE A 51 -6.01 4.65 2.03
CA PHE A 51 -5.30 3.53 2.61
C PHE A 51 -4.16 3.98 3.55
N LEU A 52 -3.47 5.09 3.29
CA LEU A 52 -2.43 5.59 4.20
C LEU A 52 -3.01 6.02 5.55
N LEU A 53 -4.15 6.70 5.58
CA LEU A 53 -4.85 7.04 6.83
C LEU A 53 -5.17 5.78 7.64
N SER A 54 -5.68 4.75 6.97
CA SER A 54 -6.00 3.48 7.61
C SER A 54 -4.75 2.75 8.12
N VAL A 55 -3.67 2.75 7.33
CA VAL A 55 -2.39 2.16 7.76
C VAL A 55 -1.85 2.87 9.00
N ILE A 56 -1.76 4.21 8.97
CA ILE A 56 -1.21 5.00 10.09
C ILE A 56 -1.98 4.72 11.39
N LYS A 57 -3.30 4.56 11.32
CA LYS A 57 -4.15 4.30 12.48
C LYS A 57 -3.84 2.98 13.20
N ILE A 58 -3.37 1.98 12.47
CA ILE A 58 -3.14 0.62 13.01
C ILE A 58 -1.69 0.33 13.34
N LEU A 59 -0.75 1.25 13.04
CA LEU A 59 0.66 1.07 13.38
C LEU A 59 0.89 1.22 14.89
N ASP A 60 1.73 0.36 15.43
CA ASP A 60 2.19 0.43 16.81
C ASP A 60 3.40 1.39 16.88
N PRO A 61 3.31 2.49 17.64
CA PRO A 61 4.40 3.46 17.77
C PRO A 61 5.62 2.90 18.53
N GLU A 62 5.47 1.85 19.33
CA GLU A 62 6.56 1.22 20.07
C GLU A 62 7.29 0.14 19.24
N CYS A 63 6.74 -0.25 18.09
CA CYS A 63 7.36 -1.23 17.20
C CYS A 63 8.40 -0.58 16.30
N ASN A 64 9.65 -1.01 16.42
CA ASN A 64 10.79 -0.49 15.64
C ASN A 64 11.08 -1.29 14.37
N ASP A 65 10.13 -2.09 13.89
CA ASP A 65 10.23 -2.88 12.68
C ASP A 65 9.27 -2.37 11.59
N ILE A 66 9.43 -2.91 10.37
CA ILE A 66 8.47 -2.69 9.29
C ILE A 66 7.14 -3.37 9.67
N GLN A 67 6.05 -2.60 9.66
CA GLN A 67 4.71 -3.07 10.00
C GLN A 67 3.76 -3.11 8.81
N ALA A 68 4.00 -2.25 7.83
CA ALA A 68 3.22 -2.20 6.60
C ALA A 68 4.13 -2.22 5.38
N LEU A 69 3.76 -3.05 4.39
CA LEU A 69 4.40 -3.13 3.09
C LEU A 69 3.41 -2.69 2.02
N ILE A 70 3.83 -1.75 1.16
CA ILE A 70 3.06 -1.24 0.03
C ILE A 70 3.80 -1.60 -1.25
N LEU A 71 3.22 -2.46 -2.08
CA LEU A 71 3.74 -2.82 -3.40
C LEU A 71 3.05 -1.96 -4.47
N VAL A 72 3.85 -1.43 -5.38
CA VAL A 72 3.42 -0.53 -6.45
C VAL A 72 4.08 -0.90 -7.78
N PRO A 73 3.43 -0.68 -8.94
CA PRO A 73 3.96 -1.09 -10.24
C PRO A 73 5.17 -0.28 -10.72
N SER A 74 5.35 0.93 -10.22
CA SER A 74 6.40 1.82 -10.75
C SER A 74 7.17 2.57 -9.65
N ARG A 75 8.38 3.01 -9.99
CA ARG A 75 9.21 3.84 -9.11
C ARG A 75 8.57 5.21 -8.87
N GLU A 76 7.93 5.76 -9.89
CA GLU A 76 7.26 7.06 -9.84
C GLU A 76 6.15 7.03 -8.80
N LEU A 77 5.33 5.97 -8.80
CA LEU A 77 4.26 5.79 -7.82
C LEU A 77 4.83 5.54 -6.41
N ALA A 78 5.93 4.79 -6.28
CA ALA A 78 6.60 4.59 -4.99
C ALA A 78 7.06 5.92 -4.37
N ILE A 79 7.68 6.79 -5.18
CA ILE A 79 8.14 8.12 -4.75
C ILE A 79 6.95 9.01 -4.38
N GLN A 80 5.89 9.00 -5.19
CA GLN A 80 4.68 9.78 -4.94
C GLN A 80 4.02 9.39 -3.62
N ILE A 81 3.85 8.09 -3.36
CA ILE A 81 3.24 7.61 -2.11
C ILE A 81 4.13 7.95 -0.91
N GLU A 82 5.45 7.80 -1.03
CA GLU A 82 6.38 8.20 0.02
C GLU A 82 6.25 9.69 0.35
N GLN A 83 6.17 10.55 -0.65
CA GLN A 83 5.99 12.00 -0.46
C GLN A 83 4.67 12.31 0.25
N VAL A 84 3.56 11.71 -0.18
CA VAL A 84 2.27 11.87 0.48
C VAL A 84 2.35 11.41 1.94
N ALA A 85 2.86 10.22 2.20
CA ALA A 85 2.97 9.67 3.55
C ALA A 85 3.84 10.53 4.48
N ARG A 86 4.94 11.09 3.96
CA ARG A 86 5.79 12.04 4.71
C ARG A 86 5.08 13.36 4.99
N SER A 87 4.34 13.90 4.01
CA SER A 87 3.57 15.15 4.16
C SER A 87 2.46 15.03 5.20
N MET A 88 1.92 13.82 5.43
CA MET A 88 0.96 13.55 6.50
C MET A 88 1.53 13.83 7.89
N GLY A 89 2.85 13.77 8.05
CA GLY A 89 3.55 14.08 9.31
C GLY A 89 3.03 13.25 10.48
N SER A 90 2.73 11.98 10.26
CA SER A 90 2.18 11.05 11.26
C SER A 90 3.13 10.69 12.39
N GLY A 91 4.42 10.96 12.23
CA GLY A 91 5.47 10.56 13.16
C GLY A 91 6.10 9.21 12.83
N PHE A 92 5.48 8.40 11.99
CA PHE A 92 6.05 7.14 11.52
C PHE A 92 7.04 7.35 10.39
N LYS A 93 8.12 6.58 10.39
CA LYS A 93 9.11 6.62 9.33
C LYS A 93 8.60 5.85 8.11
N VAL A 94 8.76 6.47 6.95
CA VAL A 94 8.38 5.92 5.65
C VAL A 94 9.57 5.94 4.72
N ASN A 95 9.82 4.84 4.01
CA ASN A 95 10.87 4.77 2.98
C ASN A 95 10.35 4.05 1.74
N ALA A 96 10.84 4.50 0.57
CA ALA A 96 10.58 3.84 -0.70
C ALA A 96 11.86 3.19 -1.26
N VAL A 97 11.73 1.95 -1.78
CA VAL A 97 12.78 1.22 -2.48
C VAL A 97 12.29 0.78 -3.85
N TYR A 98 13.09 1.02 -4.90
CA TYR A 98 12.67 0.76 -6.28
C TYR A 98 13.86 0.51 -7.21
N GLY A 99 13.62 -0.09 -8.37
CA GLY A 99 14.63 -0.35 -9.38
C GLY A 99 15.27 0.91 -9.96
N GLY A 100 16.45 0.76 -10.55
CA GLY A 100 17.21 1.90 -11.14
C GLY A 100 17.97 2.76 -10.13
N ARG A 101 17.94 2.40 -8.85
CA ARG A 101 18.68 3.04 -7.77
C ARG A 101 19.76 2.10 -7.23
N SER A 102 20.90 2.62 -6.79
CA SER A 102 21.95 1.75 -6.24
C SER A 102 21.52 1.12 -4.92
N MET A 103 21.84 -0.17 -4.74
CA MET A 103 21.55 -0.91 -3.51
C MET A 103 22.21 -0.32 -2.26
N SER A 104 23.36 0.36 -2.42
CA SER A 104 24.02 1.03 -1.31
C SER A 104 23.20 2.17 -0.73
N LYS A 105 22.43 2.90 -1.56
CA LYS A 105 21.51 3.94 -1.07
C LYS A 105 20.37 3.32 -0.26
N ASP A 106 19.77 2.25 -0.77
CA ASP A 106 18.70 1.54 -0.03
C ASP A 106 19.20 1.04 1.32
N LYS A 107 20.42 0.43 1.37
CA LYS A 107 21.03 -0.04 2.62
C LYS A 107 21.20 1.08 3.66
N ILE A 108 21.58 2.28 3.24
CA ILE A 108 21.74 3.43 4.14
C ILE A 108 20.36 3.86 4.68
N GLU A 109 19.34 3.93 3.82
CA GLU A 109 18.01 4.37 4.23
C GLU A 109 17.29 3.37 5.12
N ILE A 110 17.44 2.06 4.84
CA ILE A 110 16.86 0.98 5.64
C ILE A 110 17.62 0.75 6.95
N LYS A 111 18.85 1.26 7.10
CA LYS A 111 19.60 1.18 8.36
C LYS A 111 18.80 1.70 9.56
N HIS A 112 17.97 2.70 9.35
CA HIS A 112 16.95 3.12 10.30
C HIS A 112 15.60 2.58 9.81
N VAL A 113 15.23 1.40 10.27
CA VAL A 113 14.06 0.66 9.82
C VAL A 113 12.81 1.54 9.77
N PRO A 114 12.10 1.61 8.62
CA PRO A 114 10.84 2.36 8.53
C PRO A 114 9.68 1.53 9.08
N SER A 115 8.64 2.20 9.58
CA SER A 115 7.38 1.54 9.93
C SER A 115 6.56 1.16 8.70
N ILE A 116 6.68 1.95 7.62
CA ILE A 116 6.04 1.72 6.33
C ILE A 116 7.12 1.62 5.26
N LEU A 117 7.17 0.48 4.58
CA LEU A 117 8.04 0.27 3.43
C LEU A 117 7.21 0.25 2.15
N ILE A 118 7.59 1.06 1.18
CA ILE A 118 6.97 1.15 -0.13
C ILE A 118 7.96 0.63 -1.17
N GLY A 119 7.51 -0.12 -2.18
CA GLY A 119 8.46 -0.51 -3.21
C GLY A 119 7.86 -1.20 -4.43
N THR A 120 8.69 -1.28 -5.48
CA THR A 120 8.37 -2.10 -6.64
C THR A 120 8.65 -3.56 -6.34
N PRO A 121 7.83 -4.51 -6.85
CA PRO A 121 7.96 -5.93 -6.51
C PRO A 121 9.38 -6.48 -6.69
N GLY A 122 10.00 -6.24 -7.84
CA GLY A 122 11.37 -6.74 -8.09
C GLY A 122 12.40 -6.25 -7.06
N ARG A 123 12.30 -4.99 -6.61
CA ARG A 123 13.24 -4.46 -5.61
C ARG A 123 12.97 -5.02 -4.21
N ILE A 124 11.71 -5.18 -3.84
CA ILE A 124 11.32 -5.77 -2.56
C ILE A 124 11.74 -7.26 -2.54
N ALA A 125 11.51 -8.02 -3.61
CA ALA A 125 11.95 -9.41 -3.71
C ALA A 125 13.46 -9.55 -3.52
N ASP A 126 14.27 -8.67 -4.15
CA ASP A 126 15.72 -8.64 -3.98
C ASP A 126 16.14 -8.34 -2.53
N HIS A 127 15.44 -7.43 -1.85
CA HIS A 127 15.68 -7.20 -0.41
C HIS A 127 15.29 -8.40 0.45
N PHE A 128 14.19 -9.09 0.12
CA PHE A 128 13.71 -10.27 0.84
C PHE A 128 14.65 -11.45 0.68
N SER A 129 15.12 -11.72 -0.54
CA SER A 129 16.07 -12.80 -0.85
C SER A 129 17.43 -12.63 -0.17
N ASN A 130 17.78 -11.41 0.19
CA ASN A 130 19.02 -11.08 0.91
C ASN A 130 18.82 -10.83 2.42
N ASP A 131 17.64 -11.09 2.97
CA ASP A 131 17.27 -10.91 4.40
C ASP A 131 17.71 -9.58 5.01
N ARG A 132 17.52 -8.49 4.25
CA ARG A 132 18.04 -7.16 4.64
C ARG A 132 17.25 -6.46 5.73
N PHE A 133 16.08 -6.96 6.06
CA PHE A 133 15.24 -6.51 7.18
C PHE A 133 14.32 -7.61 7.67
N SER A 134 13.82 -7.46 8.88
CA SER A 134 12.86 -8.39 9.46
C SER A 134 11.50 -8.31 8.76
N LYS A 135 10.97 -9.48 8.38
CA LYS A 135 9.61 -9.63 7.81
C LYS A 135 8.57 -9.95 8.89
N LYS A 136 9.03 -10.18 10.14
CA LYS A 136 8.22 -10.74 11.23
C LYS A 136 7.06 -9.86 11.67
N ASN A 137 7.24 -8.55 11.64
CA ASN A 137 6.23 -7.58 12.10
C ASN A 137 5.42 -6.95 10.96
N ILE A 138 5.63 -7.39 9.70
CA ILE A 138 4.81 -6.94 8.58
C ILE A 138 3.45 -7.62 8.67
N LYS A 139 2.45 -6.87 9.13
CA LYS A 139 1.07 -7.34 9.34
C LYS A 139 0.09 -6.79 8.31
N THR A 140 0.46 -5.71 7.63
CA THR A 140 -0.39 -5.04 6.63
C THR A 140 0.28 -5.07 5.26
N LEU A 141 -0.45 -5.52 4.26
CA LEU A 141 -0.02 -5.54 2.86
C LEU A 141 -0.99 -4.72 2.01
N ILE A 142 -0.45 -3.75 1.29
CA ILE A 142 -1.18 -2.97 0.28
C ILE A 142 -0.62 -3.33 -1.09
N LEU A 143 -1.49 -3.66 -2.03
CA LEU A 143 -1.19 -3.87 -3.44
C LEU A 143 -1.84 -2.73 -4.23
N ASP A 144 -1.11 -1.64 -4.45
CA ASP A 144 -1.65 -0.47 -5.15
C ASP A 144 -1.45 -0.60 -6.66
N GLU A 145 -2.46 -0.21 -7.44
CA GLU A 145 -2.53 -0.42 -8.89
C GLU A 145 -2.17 -1.88 -9.29
N PHE A 146 -2.84 -2.83 -8.62
CA PHE A 146 -2.54 -4.26 -8.77
C PHE A 146 -2.70 -4.77 -10.20
N ASP A 147 -3.74 -4.30 -10.92
CA ASP A 147 -3.96 -4.56 -12.34
C ASP A 147 -2.72 -4.22 -13.17
N LYS A 148 -2.13 -3.06 -12.97
CA LYS A 148 -0.90 -2.65 -13.66
C LYS A 148 0.32 -3.47 -13.25
N SER A 149 0.40 -3.87 -11.99
CA SER A 149 1.49 -4.75 -11.54
C SER A 149 1.47 -6.10 -12.26
N LEU A 150 0.29 -6.66 -12.52
CA LEU A 150 0.12 -7.88 -13.31
C LEU A 150 0.43 -7.65 -14.79
N GLU A 151 -0.05 -6.55 -15.39
CA GLU A 151 0.23 -6.19 -16.79
C GLU A 151 1.74 -6.05 -17.08
N ILE A 152 2.51 -5.52 -16.13
CA ILE A 152 3.97 -5.38 -16.24
C ILE A 152 4.68 -6.73 -16.08
N GLY A 153 4.02 -7.74 -15.49
CA GLY A 153 4.56 -9.08 -15.31
C GLY A 153 5.19 -9.33 -13.93
N PHE A 154 4.84 -8.55 -12.90
CA PHE A 154 5.38 -8.74 -11.54
C PHE A 154 4.70 -9.84 -10.72
N GLU A 155 3.97 -10.75 -11.38
CA GLU A 155 3.25 -11.82 -10.66
C GLU A 155 4.18 -12.71 -9.85
N MET A 156 5.33 -13.10 -10.43
CA MET A 156 6.29 -14.00 -9.76
C MET A 156 6.89 -13.36 -8.52
N GLU A 157 7.35 -12.12 -8.63
CA GLU A 157 7.93 -11.39 -7.50
C GLU A 157 6.90 -11.15 -6.38
N MET A 158 5.67 -10.78 -6.74
CA MET A 158 4.60 -10.62 -5.75
C MET A 158 4.26 -11.94 -5.04
N ARG A 159 4.22 -13.05 -5.78
CA ARG A 159 4.02 -14.40 -5.22
C ARG A 159 5.12 -14.76 -4.24
N GLU A 160 6.38 -14.51 -4.60
CA GLU A 160 7.54 -14.75 -3.75
C GLU A 160 7.48 -13.91 -2.47
N ILE A 161 7.21 -12.61 -2.59
CA ILE A 161 7.11 -11.69 -1.45
C ILE A 161 6.00 -12.14 -0.50
N ILE A 162 4.78 -12.38 -1.02
CA ILE A 162 3.61 -12.75 -0.20
C ILE A 162 3.82 -14.12 0.47
N GLY A 163 4.51 -15.05 -0.22
CA GLY A 163 4.88 -16.34 0.34
C GLY A 163 5.78 -16.24 1.56
N GLN A 164 6.61 -15.20 1.64
CA GLN A 164 7.52 -14.94 2.77
C GLN A 164 6.91 -14.11 3.90
N LEU A 165 5.62 -13.74 3.82
CA LEU A 165 4.92 -12.91 4.80
C LEU A 165 3.86 -13.73 5.57
N PRO A 166 4.26 -14.50 6.61
CA PRO A 166 3.35 -15.43 7.28
C PRO A 166 2.34 -14.73 8.20
N HIS A 167 2.59 -13.49 8.61
CA HIS A 167 1.82 -12.80 9.65
C HIS A 167 0.90 -11.69 9.12
N ILE A 168 0.68 -11.63 7.80
CA ILE A 168 -0.26 -10.66 7.21
C ILE A 168 -1.68 -10.95 7.70
N ASN A 169 -2.25 -9.98 8.38
CA ASN A 169 -3.63 -10.00 8.89
C ASN A 169 -4.53 -8.91 8.30
N LYS A 170 -3.96 -8.00 7.49
CA LYS A 170 -4.73 -7.00 6.73
C LYS A 170 -4.19 -6.87 5.30
N ARG A 171 -5.09 -6.98 4.32
CA ARG A 171 -4.77 -6.82 2.89
C ARG A 171 -5.68 -5.80 2.25
N VAL A 172 -5.10 -4.87 1.52
CA VAL A 172 -5.82 -3.91 0.69
C VAL A 172 -5.29 -4.01 -0.73
N LEU A 173 -6.18 -4.22 -1.67
CA LEU A 173 -5.87 -4.21 -3.09
C LEU A 173 -6.59 -3.04 -3.72
N THR A 174 -5.88 -2.22 -4.50
CA THR A 174 -6.51 -1.17 -5.30
C THR A 174 -6.38 -1.49 -6.79
N SER A 175 -7.40 -1.13 -7.56
CA SER A 175 -7.40 -1.24 -9.02
C SER A 175 -8.23 -0.13 -9.65
N ALA A 176 -7.85 0.25 -10.85
CA ALA A 176 -8.63 1.15 -11.69
C ALA A 176 -9.55 0.39 -12.68
N THR A 177 -9.52 -0.94 -12.66
CA THR A 177 -10.30 -1.81 -13.54
C THR A 177 -11.03 -2.90 -12.76
N HIS A 178 -12.17 -3.37 -13.30
CA HIS A 178 -12.93 -4.49 -12.74
C HIS A 178 -12.34 -5.88 -13.06
N ASN A 179 -11.53 -5.98 -14.11
CA ASN A 179 -11.23 -7.25 -14.75
C ASN A 179 -9.88 -7.86 -14.37
N ALA A 180 -9.20 -7.36 -13.36
CA ALA A 180 -8.03 -8.06 -12.87
C ALA A 180 -8.50 -9.33 -12.14
N GLU A 181 -8.36 -10.50 -12.77
CA GLU A 181 -8.42 -11.76 -12.02
C GLU A 181 -7.41 -11.70 -10.88
N ILE A 182 -7.90 -11.86 -9.66
CA ILE A 182 -7.03 -11.83 -8.49
C ILE A 182 -6.48 -13.23 -8.27
N PRO A 183 -5.18 -13.46 -8.54
CA PRO A 183 -4.59 -14.78 -8.39
C PRO A 183 -4.65 -15.27 -6.95
N GLY A 184 -4.84 -16.58 -6.75
CA GLY A 184 -4.98 -17.20 -5.44
C GLY A 184 -3.82 -16.97 -4.46
N PHE A 185 -2.62 -16.65 -4.96
CA PHE A 185 -1.46 -16.35 -4.10
C PHE A 185 -1.64 -15.07 -3.27
N VAL A 186 -2.52 -14.15 -3.67
CA VAL A 186 -2.82 -12.90 -2.92
C VAL A 186 -3.57 -13.23 -1.62
N ARG A 187 -4.22 -14.38 -1.54
CA ARG A 187 -4.96 -14.87 -0.35
C ARG A 187 -6.02 -13.89 0.16
N LEU A 188 -6.76 -13.28 -0.76
CA LEU A 188 -7.91 -12.45 -0.46
C LEU A 188 -9.16 -13.34 -0.25
N ASN A 189 -9.40 -13.73 0.98
CA ASN A 189 -10.58 -14.52 1.34
C ASN A 189 -11.74 -13.59 1.70
N ASN A 190 -12.89 -13.73 1.02
CA ASN A 190 -14.09 -12.94 1.26
C ASN A 190 -13.83 -11.43 1.40
N PRO A 191 -13.23 -10.76 0.40
CA PRO A 191 -12.91 -9.35 0.50
C PRO A 191 -14.19 -8.49 0.49
N THR A 192 -14.17 -7.41 1.27
CA THR A 192 -15.16 -6.35 1.12
C THR A 192 -14.75 -5.45 -0.02
N ILE A 193 -15.68 -5.17 -0.93
CA ILE A 193 -15.41 -4.38 -2.14
C ILE A 193 -16.01 -2.99 -1.99
N VAL A 194 -15.17 -1.97 -2.07
CA VAL A 194 -15.56 -0.57 -2.23
C VAL A 194 -15.42 -0.22 -3.71
N ASN A 195 -16.53 0.08 -4.38
CA ASN A 195 -16.55 0.24 -5.83
C ASN A 195 -17.07 1.61 -6.26
N TYR A 196 -16.17 2.39 -6.84
CA TYR A 196 -16.42 3.72 -7.40
C TYR A 196 -16.07 3.81 -8.90
N LEU A 197 -15.98 2.67 -9.59
CA LEU A 197 -15.88 2.65 -11.04
C LEU A 197 -17.24 2.93 -11.65
N SER A 198 -17.33 3.83 -12.64
CA SER A 198 -18.58 4.11 -13.35
C SER A 198 -18.98 2.95 -14.27
N GLU A 199 -20.27 2.72 -14.46
CA GLU A 199 -20.79 1.69 -15.41
C GLU A 199 -20.25 1.83 -16.82
N LYS A 200 -19.91 3.05 -17.27
CA LYS A 200 -19.26 3.30 -18.56
C LYS A 200 -17.87 2.68 -18.70
N THR A 201 -17.20 2.43 -17.59
CA THR A 201 -15.90 1.74 -17.57
C THR A 201 -16.08 0.22 -17.68
N ILE A 202 -17.22 -0.29 -17.25
CA ILE A 202 -17.59 -1.72 -17.33
C ILE A 202 -17.93 -2.12 -18.76
N SER A 203 -18.73 -1.30 -19.48
CA SER A 203 -19.23 -1.63 -20.82
C SER A 203 -18.17 -1.63 -21.94
N LYS A 204 -17.01 -1.04 -21.74
CA LYS A 204 -15.90 -1.07 -22.72
C LYS A 204 -15.08 -2.36 -22.70
N LEU A 205 -15.27 -3.22 -21.72
CA LEU A 205 -14.48 -4.44 -21.52
C LEU A 205 -15.23 -5.72 -21.92
N GLU A 206 -16.55 -5.64 -22.14
CA GLU A 206 -17.34 -6.79 -22.62
C GLU A 206 -17.34 -6.98 -24.16
N ILE A 207 -16.66 -6.10 -24.90
CA ILE A 207 -16.62 -6.15 -26.37
C ILE A 207 -15.17 -6.25 -26.85
N LYS A 208 -14.52 -7.38 -26.57
CA LYS A 208 -13.39 -7.85 -27.38
C LYS A 208 -13.23 -9.35 -27.24
#